data_6531529ab8c1bd612669ed0b5c1f234f
#
_entry.id   6531529ab8c1bd612669ed0b5c1f234f
#
_cell.length_a   1.000
_cell.length_b   1.000
_cell.length_c   1.000
_cell.angle_alpha   90.00
_cell.angle_beta   90.00
_cell.angle_gamma   90.00
#
_symmetry.space_group_name_H-M   'P 1'
#
loop_
_entity.id
_entity.type
_entity.pdbx_description
1 polymer ?
#
loop_
_entity_poly.entity_id
_entity_poly.type
_entity_poly.pdbx_seq_one_letter_code
_entity_poly.pdbx_strand_id
1 'polypeptide(L)'
;MDYQAMYQQKLTTAQEAVKVVKSGDWVDYTWCTNHPVALDKALAERKDELTDVKIRGGVTMWMPEIAKAEDAGDHFTWHSWHCSGIDRKIITKGMGYFSPMRYSELPRFYRENLSPVDVVMLQTTPMDAHGNFNFGLAASHIADIMSRAKCIIVEVNENMPWVYGLTGTEINIQDVTYVVEGDNPPVAQLGAGGEPTDVDRAVRSEERRVGK
;
A
#
# COMPACT_ATOMS: atom_id res chain seq x y z
N MET A 1 4.48 -27.64 10.65
CA MET A 1 5.18 -26.89 9.59
C MET A 1 6.14 -25.93 10.28
N ASP A 2 7.35 -25.79 9.80
CA ASP A 2 8.35 -24.90 10.41
C ASP A 2 8.28 -23.52 9.73
N TYR A 3 7.46 -22.64 10.29
CA TYR A 3 7.26 -21.28 9.77
C TYR A 3 8.50 -20.40 9.92
N GLN A 4 9.33 -20.65 10.95
CA GLN A 4 10.57 -19.90 11.14
C GLN A 4 11.61 -20.28 10.08
N ALA A 5 11.73 -21.53 9.73
CA ALA A 5 12.60 -21.97 8.63
C ALA A 5 12.15 -21.36 7.30
N MET A 6 10.83 -21.31 7.04
CA MET A 6 10.28 -20.64 5.85
C MET A 6 10.56 -19.13 5.84
N TYR A 7 10.44 -18.48 7.00
CA TYR A 7 10.75 -17.04 7.14
C TYR A 7 12.21 -16.79 6.77
N GLN A 8 13.14 -17.53 7.35
CA GLN A 8 14.57 -17.38 7.07
C GLN A 8 14.92 -17.66 5.59
N GLN A 9 14.23 -18.62 4.97
CA GLN A 9 14.43 -18.91 3.54
C GLN A 9 13.96 -17.78 2.63
N LYS A 10 12.90 -17.05 3.01
CA LYS A 10 12.30 -15.96 2.23
C LYS A 10 12.83 -14.57 2.61
N LEU A 11 13.58 -14.47 3.72
CA LEU A 11 14.17 -13.22 4.18
C LEU A 11 15.25 -12.74 3.22
N THR A 12 15.14 -11.49 2.83
CA THR A 12 16.10 -10.83 1.93
C THR A 12 16.17 -9.33 2.19
N THR A 13 17.07 -8.62 1.51
CA THR A 13 17.12 -7.15 1.56
C THR A 13 16.08 -6.53 0.64
N ALA A 14 15.71 -5.28 0.90
CA ALA A 14 14.80 -4.53 0.02
C ALA A 14 15.36 -4.43 -1.41
N GLN A 15 16.66 -4.17 -1.55
CA GLN A 15 17.34 -4.07 -2.84
C GLN A 15 17.28 -5.38 -3.65
N GLU A 16 17.40 -6.53 -3.01
CA GLU A 16 17.27 -7.82 -3.69
C GLU A 16 15.80 -8.11 -4.03
N ALA A 17 14.88 -7.87 -3.10
CA ALA A 17 13.47 -8.13 -3.31
C ALA A 17 12.88 -7.35 -4.50
N VAL A 18 13.23 -6.06 -4.65
CA VAL A 18 12.71 -5.23 -5.73
C VAL A 18 13.27 -5.56 -7.13
N LYS A 19 14.29 -6.44 -7.23
CA LYS A 19 14.82 -6.88 -8.54
C LYS A 19 13.80 -7.66 -9.37
N VAL A 20 12.73 -8.16 -8.76
CA VAL A 20 11.65 -8.85 -9.48
C VAL A 20 10.84 -7.89 -10.34
N VAL A 21 10.83 -6.58 -10.01
CA VAL A 21 10.12 -5.56 -10.78
C VAL A 21 10.82 -5.33 -12.11
N LYS A 22 10.04 -5.35 -13.17
CA LYS A 22 10.48 -5.15 -14.56
C LYS A 22 9.75 -3.95 -15.16
N SER A 23 10.34 -3.39 -16.21
CA SER A 23 9.66 -2.39 -17.04
C SER A 23 8.31 -2.91 -17.52
N GLY A 24 7.29 -2.08 -17.43
CA GLY A 24 5.92 -2.42 -17.81
C GLY A 24 5.07 -3.05 -16.71
N ASP A 25 5.65 -3.47 -15.57
CA ASP A 25 4.92 -4.11 -14.47
C ASP A 25 3.92 -3.17 -13.78
N TRP A 26 2.89 -3.80 -13.22
CA TRP A 26 1.97 -3.20 -12.26
C TRP A 26 2.38 -3.60 -10.84
N VAL A 27 2.83 -2.60 -10.08
CA VAL A 27 3.20 -2.75 -8.67
C VAL A 27 2.13 -2.14 -7.79
N ASP A 28 1.61 -2.88 -6.85
CA ASP A 28 0.58 -2.40 -5.93
C ASP A 28 1.18 -2.15 -4.54
N TYR A 29 1.11 -0.90 -4.07
CA TYR A 29 1.56 -0.48 -2.73
C TYR A 29 0.44 -0.61 -1.70
N THR A 30 -0.65 -1.21 -2.10
CA THR A 30 -1.82 -1.43 -1.25
C THR A 30 -2.44 -0.13 -0.70
N TRP A 31 -2.72 -0.05 0.58
CA TRP A 31 -3.63 0.96 1.10
C TRP A 31 -3.10 1.64 2.36
N CYS A 32 -3.18 2.96 2.40
CA CYS A 32 -3.04 3.76 3.61
C CYS A 32 -1.72 3.49 4.38
N THR A 33 -1.80 2.94 5.58
CA THR A 33 -0.65 2.66 6.47
C THR A 33 0.21 1.47 6.02
N ASN A 34 -0.25 0.69 5.03
CA ASN A 34 0.47 -0.49 4.54
C ASN A 34 1.41 -0.19 3.37
N HIS A 35 1.46 1.04 2.87
CA HIS A 35 2.44 1.40 1.85
C HIS A 35 3.86 1.08 2.31
N PRO A 36 4.68 0.42 1.48
CA PRO A 36 6.04 0.05 1.85
C PRO A 36 6.94 1.30 1.92
N VAL A 37 7.92 1.28 2.81
CA VAL A 37 8.89 2.39 2.96
C VAL A 37 10.26 1.99 2.46
N ALA A 38 10.81 0.89 2.95
CA ALA A 38 12.13 0.41 2.53
C ALA A 38 12.09 -0.13 1.09
N LEU A 39 11.03 -0.84 0.71
CA LEU A 39 10.85 -1.34 -0.66
C LEU A 39 10.63 -0.20 -1.66
N ASP A 40 9.86 0.83 -1.31
CA ASP A 40 9.68 2.03 -2.13
C ASP A 40 11.01 2.76 -2.38
N LYS A 41 11.82 2.93 -1.33
CA LYS A 41 13.15 3.51 -1.44
C LYS A 41 14.05 2.69 -2.37
N ALA A 42 14.10 1.39 -2.17
CA ALA A 42 14.91 0.50 -3.00
C ALA A 42 14.44 0.48 -4.47
N LEU A 43 13.13 0.58 -4.72
CA LEU A 43 12.58 0.69 -6.08
C LEU A 43 12.95 2.03 -6.72
N ALA A 44 12.92 3.12 -5.96
CA ALA A 44 13.33 4.44 -6.45
C ALA A 44 14.80 4.49 -6.87
N GLU A 45 15.69 3.76 -6.17
CA GLU A 45 17.11 3.63 -6.52
C GLU A 45 17.33 2.96 -7.89
N ARG A 46 16.35 2.20 -8.38
CA ARG A 46 16.38 1.50 -9.67
C ARG A 46 15.73 2.28 -10.82
N LYS A 47 15.35 3.54 -10.63
CA LYS A 47 14.58 4.30 -11.62
C LYS A 47 15.20 4.25 -13.02
N ASP A 48 16.52 4.43 -13.13
CA ASP A 48 17.24 4.51 -14.42
C ASP A 48 17.29 3.15 -15.15
N GLU A 49 16.99 2.05 -14.47
CA GLU A 49 16.89 0.70 -15.03
C GLU A 49 15.48 0.37 -15.57
N LEU A 50 14.48 1.17 -15.16
CA LEU A 50 13.07 0.84 -15.33
C LEU A 50 12.35 1.89 -16.17
N THR A 51 11.38 1.44 -16.96
CA THR A 51 10.49 2.30 -17.75
C THR A 51 9.06 1.78 -17.66
N ASP A 52 8.08 2.69 -17.69
CA ASP A 52 6.66 2.35 -17.77
C ASP A 52 6.16 1.47 -16.60
N VAL A 53 6.75 1.59 -15.41
CA VAL A 53 6.26 0.87 -14.22
C VAL A 53 5.08 1.62 -13.63
N LYS A 54 3.93 0.94 -13.51
CA LYS A 54 2.71 1.52 -12.94
C LYS A 54 2.64 1.20 -11.46
N ILE A 55 2.67 2.24 -10.64
CA ILE A 55 2.56 2.09 -9.17
C ILE A 55 1.14 2.44 -8.76
N ARG A 56 0.50 1.52 -8.08
CA ARG A 56 -0.88 1.71 -7.62
C ARG A 56 -0.95 1.83 -6.11
N GLY A 57 -1.79 2.74 -5.64
CA GLY A 57 -2.05 2.92 -4.21
C GLY A 57 -3.30 3.76 -3.98
N GLY A 58 -3.57 4.04 -2.73
CA GLY A 58 -4.68 4.92 -2.36
C GLY A 58 -4.57 5.38 -0.90
N VAL A 59 -5.12 6.55 -0.62
CA VAL A 59 -5.00 7.22 0.68
C VAL A 59 -3.53 7.31 1.13
N THR A 60 -2.67 7.76 0.22
CA THR A 60 -1.23 7.87 0.46
C THR A 60 -0.95 8.82 1.62
N MET A 61 -0.23 8.35 2.63
CA MET A 61 0.00 9.06 3.89
C MET A 61 1.33 9.82 3.92
N TRP A 62 2.27 9.48 3.04
CA TRP A 62 3.57 10.16 2.86
C TRP A 62 3.97 10.19 1.39
N MET A 63 4.90 11.09 1.04
CA MET A 63 5.40 11.18 -0.32
C MET A 63 6.30 9.97 -0.62
N PRO A 64 5.94 9.09 -1.56
CA PRO A 64 6.77 7.98 -1.96
C PRO A 64 8.11 8.45 -2.54
N GLU A 65 9.18 7.68 -2.31
CA GLU A 65 10.51 7.98 -2.83
C GLU A 65 10.52 7.97 -4.37
N ILE A 66 9.77 7.02 -4.98
CA ILE A 66 9.64 6.93 -6.44
C ILE A 66 9.06 8.21 -7.08
N ALA A 67 8.41 9.07 -6.30
CA ALA A 67 7.78 10.31 -6.79
C ALA A 67 8.61 11.59 -6.50
N LYS A 68 9.80 11.45 -5.89
CA LYS A 68 10.60 12.61 -5.47
C LYS A 68 11.49 13.17 -6.58
N ALA A 69 12.06 12.33 -7.43
CA ALA A 69 12.90 12.77 -8.54
C ALA A 69 12.12 13.66 -9.52
N GLU A 70 12.80 14.60 -10.19
CA GLU A 70 12.17 15.49 -11.18
C GLU A 70 11.71 14.70 -12.41
N ASP A 71 12.49 13.72 -12.83
CA ASP A 71 12.27 12.84 -13.96
C ASP A 71 11.46 11.56 -13.62
N ALA A 72 10.93 11.46 -12.40
CA ALA A 72 10.22 10.27 -11.93
C ALA A 72 9.09 9.83 -12.87
N GLY A 73 8.41 10.78 -13.53
CA GLY A 73 7.34 10.50 -14.48
C GLY A 73 7.76 9.81 -15.77
N ASP A 74 9.06 9.83 -16.10
CA ASP A 74 9.61 9.12 -17.27
C ASP A 74 9.76 7.62 -17.01
N HIS A 75 9.78 7.22 -15.74
CA HIS A 75 10.02 5.85 -15.28
C HIS A 75 8.78 5.22 -14.65
N PHE A 76 8.06 5.99 -13.83
CA PHE A 76 6.93 5.52 -13.03
C PHE A 76 5.66 6.30 -13.32
N THR A 77 4.52 5.61 -13.29
CA THR A 77 3.20 6.24 -13.35
C THR A 77 2.43 5.91 -12.08
N TRP A 78 2.05 6.93 -11.31
CA TRP A 78 1.23 6.78 -10.12
C TRP A 78 -0.25 6.64 -10.47
N HIS A 79 -0.86 5.57 -10.02
CA HIS A 79 -2.28 5.32 -10.20
C HIS A 79 -2.99 5.28 -8.86
N SER A 80 -3.86 6.25 -8.59
CA SER A 80 -4.60 6.33 -7.33
C SER A 80 -6.06 5.94 -7.48
N TRP A 81 -6.52 5.05 -6.60
CA TRP A 81 -7.94 4.72 -6.43
C TRP A 81 -8.66 5.72 -5.52
N HIS A 82 -7.96 6.36 -4.60
CA HIS A 82 -8.49 7.30 -3.63
C HIS A 82 -7.49 8.40 -3.34
N CYS A 83 -7.68 9.56 -3.95
CA CYS A 83 -6.74 10.66 -3.89
C CYS A 83 -6.71 11.35 -2.52
N SER A 84 -5.66 11.08 -1.75
CA SER A 84 -5.26 11.89 -0.60
C SER A 84 -4.64 13.23 -1.02
N GLY A 85 -4.24 14.04 -0.05
CA GLY A 85 -3.47 15.26 -0.33
C GLY A 85 -2.12 14.98 -1.02
N ILE A 86 -1.49 13.84 -0.72
CA ILE A 86 -0.22 13.41 -1.33
C ILE A 86 -0.47 12.95 -2.76
N ASP A 87 -1.47 12.09 -2.99
CA ASP A 87 -1.83 11.62 -4.34
C ASP A 87 -2.07 12.80 -5.29
N ARG A 88 -2.81 13.81 -4.83
CA ARG A 88 -3.05 15.03 -5.62
C ARG A 88 -1.76 15.76 -6.00
N LYS A 89 -0.77 15.82 -5.09
CA LYS A 89 0.53 16.44 -5.39
C LYS A 89 1.27 15.68 -6.49
N ILE A 90 1.26 14.33 -6.43
CA ILE A 90 1.89 13.47 -7.45
C ILE A 90 1.21 13.67 -8.81
N ILE A 91 -0.13 13.65 -8.84
CA ILE A 91 -0.91 13.84 -10.06
C ILE A 91 -0.71 15.25 -10.65
N THR A 92 -0.67 16.27 -9.80
CA THR A 92 -0.44 17.67 -10.27
C THR A 92 0.96 17.85 -10.89
N LYS A 93 1.94 17.06 -10.49
CA LYS A 93 3.27 17.01 -11.16
C LYS A 93 3.22 16.32 -12.53
N GLY A 94 2.09 15.79 -12.97
CA GLY A 94 1.97 15.04 -14.23
C GLY A 94 2.44 13.59 -14.15
N MET A 95 2.80 13.09 -12.98
CA MET A 95 3.34 11.75 -12.78
C MET A 95 2.27 10.65 -12.70
N GLY A 96 0.99 10.99 -12.71
CA GLY A 96 -0.03 9.97 -12.52
C GLY A 96 -1.45 10.45 -12.75
N TYR A 97 -2.40 9.59 -12.44
CA TYR A 97 -3.81 9.85 -12.65
C TYR A 97 -4.68 9.20 -11.56
N PHE A 98 -5.89 9.72 -11.43
CA PHE A 98 -6.94 9.20 -10.56
C PHE A 98 -7.93 8.36 -11.37
N SER A 99 -8.23 7.17 -10.89
CA SER A 99 -9.32 6.34 -11.44
C SER A 99 -10.49 6.31 -10.47
N PRO A 100 -11.56 7.07 -10.76
CA PRO A 100 -12.74 7.11 -9.91
C PRO A 100 -13.43 5.75 -9.89
N MET A 101 -13.64 5.22 -8.68
CA MET A 101 -14.32 3.96 -8.48
C MET A 101 -15.03 3.93 -7.13
N ARG A 102 -16.14 3.22 -7.04
CA ARG A 102 -16.75 2.94 -5.75
C ARG A 102 -15.85 1.99 -4.97
N TYR A 103 -15.57 2.33 -3.72
CA TYR A 103 -14.73 1.52 -2.85
C TYR A 103 -15.17 0.05 -2.77
N SER A 104 -16.48 -0.19 -2.72
CA SER A 104 -17.07 -1.54 -2.70
C SER A 104 -16.86 -2.36 -3.98
N GLU A 105 -16.50 -1.72 -5.10
CA GLU A 105 -16.24 -2.39 -6.37
C GLU A 105 -14.77 -2.82 -6.53
N LEU A 106 -13.85 -2.22 -5.77
CA LEU A 106 -12.41 -2.53 -5.86
C LEU A 106 -12.11 -4.02 -5.69
N PRO A 107 -12.67 -4.74 -4.68
CA PRO A 107 -12.44 -6.18 -4.54
C PRO A 107 -12.80 -6.96 -5.79
N ARG A 108 -13.94 -6.62 -6.42
CA ARG A 108 -14.40 -7.27 -7.63
C ARG A 108 -13.46 -7.05 -8.81
N PHE A 109 -12.94 -5.82 -8.97
CA PHE A 109 -11.98 -5.49 -10.03
C PHE A 109 -10.75 -6.39 -10.00
N TYR A 110 -10.21 -6.64 -8.82
CA TYR A 110 -9.07 -7.56 -8.66
C TYR A 110 -9.49 -9.02 -8.90
N ARG A 111 -10.57 -9.49 -8.26
CA ARG A 111 -11.04 -10.87 -8.42
C ARG A 111 -11.36 -11.25 -9.86
N GLU A 112 -11.96 -10.35 -10.62
CA GLU A 112 -12.27 -10.54 -12.03
C GLU A 112 -11.09 -10.26 -12.97
N ASN A 113 -9.91 -9.97 -12.43
CA ASN A 113 -8.68 -9.68 -13.18
C ASN A 113 -8.83 -8.51 -14.18
N LEU A 114 -9.64 -7.52 -13.84
CA LEU A 114 -9.79 -6.28 -14.61
C LEU A 114 -8.65 -5.30 -14.32
N SER A 115 -7.89 -5.55 -13.27
CA SER A 115 -6.76 -4.74 -12.82
C SER A 115 -5.55 -5.68 -12.64
N PRO A 116 -4.55 -5.64 -13.54
CA PRO A 116 -3.39 -6.50 -13.42
C PRO A 116 -2.56 -6.15 -12.17
N VAL A 117 -1.96 -7.17 -11.57
CA VAL A 117 -1.05 -7.05 -10.42
C VAL A 117 0.12 -7.99 -10.65
N ASP A 118 1.29 -7.44 -10.94
CA ASP A 118 2.52 -8.23 -11.09
C ASP A 118 3.19 -8.41 -9.74
N VAL A 119 3.39 -7.32 -9.00
CA VAL A 119 4.04 -7.32 -7.70
C VAL A 119 3.19 -6.58 -6.67
N VAL A 120 3.02 -7.15 -5.49
CA VAL A 120 2.48 -6.44 -4.31
C VAL A 120 3.61 -6.20 -3.33
N MET A 121 3.70 -4.98 -2.84
CA MET A 121 4.63 -4.56 -1.80
C MET A 121 3.85 -3.88 -0.68
N LEU A 122 3.97 -4.37 0.54
CA LEU A 122 3.23 -3.79 1.66
C LEU A 122 3.94 -3.96 2.99
N GLN A 123 3.66 -3.03 3.91
CA GLN A 123 4.02 -3.21 5.33
C GLN A 123 3.01 -4.09 6.05
N THR A 124 3.53 -4.92 6.96
CA THR A 124 2.75 -5.81 7.82
C THR A 124 3.31 -5.81 9.24
N THR A 125 2.60 -6.45 10.17
CA THR A 125 3.16 -6.81 11.48
C THR A 125 4.31 -7.81 11.35
N PRO A 126 5.12 -8.04 12.39
CA PRO A 126 5.93 -9.26 12.50
C PRO A 126 5.08 -10.53 12.36
N MET A 127 5.72 -11.60 11.92
CA MET A 127 5.09 -12.93 11.77
C MET A 127 4.73 -13.53 13.14
N ASP A 128 3.52 -14.05 13.27
CA ASP A 128 3.11 -14.78 14.47
C ASP A 128 3.64 -16.23 14.52
N ALA A 129 3.33 -16.94 15.60
CA ALA A 129 3.74 -18.34 15.78
C ALA A 129 3.08 -19.31 14.78
N HIS A 130 2.04 -18.88 14.08
CA HIS A 130 1.30 -19.66 13.08
C HIS A 130 1.70 -19.31 11.64
N GLY A 131 2.68 -18.43 11.47
CA GLY A 131 3.20 -18.01 10.18
C GLY A 131 2.39 -16.90 9.51
N ASN A 132 1.56 -16.18 10.25
CA ASN A 132 0.73 -15.12 9.68
C ASN A 132 1.34 -13.74 9.91
N PHE A 133 1.18 -12.88 8.91
CA PHE A 133 1.42 -11.45 8.96
C PHE A 133 0.07 -10.73 8.92
N ASN A 134 -0.17 -9.82 9.85
CA ASN A 134 -1.41 -9.06 9.89
C ASN A 134 -1.25 -7.71 9.17
N PHE A 135 -2.32 -7.25 8.50
CA PHE A 135 -2.28 -5.98 7.76
C PHE A 135 -2.48 -4.75 8.67
N GLY A 136 -2.63 -4.94 9.97
CA GLY A 136 -2.74 -3.87 10.93
C GLY A 136 -3.96 -2.98 10.69
N LEU A 137 -3.73 -1.67 10.56
CA LEU A 137 -4.79 -0.65 10.59
C LEU A 137 -5.60 -0.54 9.28
N ALA A 138 -5.15 -1.12 8.17
CA ALA A 138 -5.76 -0.90 6.87
C ALA A 138 -5.84 -2.17 6.01
N ALA A 139 -6.59 -3.18 6.46
CA ALA A 139 -6.79 -4.41 5.68
C ALA A 139 -7.51 -4.15 4.35
N SER A 140 -8.55 -3.30 4.35
CA SER A 140 -9.25 -2.89 3.13
C SER A 140 -9.53 -4.07 2.17
N HIS A 141 -9.09 -3.97 0.93
CA HIS A 141 -9.18 -5.00 -0.12
C HIS A 141 -7.82 -5.68 -0.43
N ILE A 142 -6.88 -5.64 0.50
CA ILE A 142 -5.51 -6.16 0.32
C ILE A 142 -5.51 -7.65 -0.04
N ALA A 143 -6.36 -8.45 0.60
CA ALA A 143 -6.48 -9.87 0.28
C ALA A 143 -6.89 -10.12 -1.18
N ASP A 144 -7.78 -9.28 -1.74
CA ASP A 144 -8.19 -9.39 -3.14
C ASP A 144 -7.06 -8.99 -4.10
N ILE A 145 -6.27 -7.96 -3.76
CA ILE A 145 -5.06 -7.59 -4.52
C ILE A 145 -4.09 -8.77 -4.57
N MET A 146 -3.76 -9.34 -3.41
CA MET A 146 -2.82 -10.46 -3.28
C MET A 146 -3.28 -11.72 -4.02
N SER A 147 -4.58 -11.97 -4.09
CA SER A 147 -5.14 -13.15 -4.78
C SER A 147 -4.79 -13.19 -6.28
N ARG A 148 -4.34 -12.07 -6.85
CA ARG A 148 -3.98 -11.92 -8.27
C ARG A 148 -2.52 -11.60 -8.50
N ALA A 149 -1.76 -11.32 -7.45
CA ALA A 149 -0.36 -10.99 -7.54
C ALA A 149 0.48 -12.19 -7.99
N LYS A 150 1.44 -11.94 -8.87
CA LYS A 150 2.46 -12.93 -9.25
C LYS A 150 3.58 -13.03 -8.21
N CYS A 151 3.85 -11.94 -7.52
CA CYS A 151 4.85 -11.84 -6.47
C CYS A 151 4.32 -10.99 -5.31
N ILE A 152 4.47 -11.47 -4.08
CA ILE A 152 4.06 -10.77 -2.87
C ILE A 152 5.29 -10.57 -2.00
N ILE A 153 5.61 -9.32 -1.69
CA ILE A 153 6.73 -8.92 -0.84
C ILE A 153 6.17 -8.22 0.39
N VAL A 154 6.40 -8.79 1.55
CA VAL A 154 6.05 -8.16 2.82
C VAL A 154 7.26 -7.43 3.41
N GLU A 155 7.04 -6.20 3.85
CA GLU A 155 7.97 -5.41 4.63
C GLU A 155 7.50 -5.41 6.08
N VAL A 156 8.26 -6.09 6.94
CA VAL A 156 7.92 -6.20 8.36
C VAL A 156 8.17 -4.88 9.08
N ASN A 157 7.18 -4.42 9.84
CA ASN A 157 7.29 -3.25 10.70
C ASN A 157 6.81 -3.60 12.11
N GLU A 158 7.72 -3.61 13.09
CA GLU A 158 7.43 -3.91 14.49
C GLU A 158 6.48 -2.90 15.15
N ASN A 159 6.38 -1.69 14.59
CA ASN A 159 5.45 -0.67 15.07
C ASN A 159 4.01 -0.85 14.53
N MET A 160 3.79 -1.78 13.59
CA MET A 160 2.46 -2.07 13.07
C MET A 160 1.67 -2.86 14.13
N PRO A 161 0.53 -2.36 14.62
CA PRO A 161 -0.28 -3.09 15.59
C PRO A 161 -0.99 -4.28 14.95
N TRP A 162 -1.08 -5.38 15.68
CA TRP A 162 -1.95 -6.49 15.30
C TRP A 162 -3.42 -6.09 15.52
N VAL A 163 -4.21 -6.15 14.46
CA VAL A 163 -5.64 -5.78 14.52
C VAL A 163 -6.49 -6.97 14.11
N TYR A 164 -7.34 -7.41 15.03
CA TYR A 164 -8.28 -8.50 14.76
C TYR A 164 -9.44 -8.00 13.90
N GLY A 165 -9.85 -8.83 12.94
CA GLY A 165 -10.96 -8.54 12.06
C GLY A 165 -11.66 -9.82 11.63
N LEU A 166 -12.48 -9.70 10.58
CA LEU A 166 -13.08 -10.86 9.92
C LEU A 166 -12.04 -11.53 9.01
N THR A 167 -12.46 -12.09 7.90
CA THR A 167 -11.57 -12.71 6.89
C THR A 167 -10.76 -11.66 6.13
N GLY A 168 -9.55 -12.02 5.67
CA GLY A 168 -8.74 -11.17 4.80
C GLY A 168 -7.97 -10.07 5.53
N THR A 169 -7.66 -10.25 6.82
CA THR A 169 -6.87 -9.31 7.63
C THR A 169 -5.40 -9.72 7.77
N GLU A 170 -5.03 -10.86 7.19
CA GLU A 170 -3.69 -11.44 7.32
C GLU A 170 -3.31 -12.27 6.09
N ILE A 171 -2.02 -12.55 5.95
CA ILE A 171 -1.46 -13.47 4.95
C ILE A 171 -0.51 -14.44 5.63
N ASN A 172 -0.53 -15.70 5.20
CA ASN A 172 0.40 -16.70 5.70
C ASN A 172 1.72 -16.66 4.92
N ILE A 173 2.84 -16.97 5.60
CA ILE A 173 4.18 -17.02 5.01
C ILE A 173 4.27 -17.95 3.80
N GLN A 174 3.40 -18.95 3.69
CA GLN A 174 3.36 -19.87 2.56
C GLN A 174 3.08 -19.14 1.25
N ASP A 175 2.22 -18.11 1.29
CA ASP A 175 1.76 -17.33 0.13
C ASP A 175 2.66 -16.12 -0.16
N VAL A 176 3.60 -15.79 0.74
CA VAL A 176 4.57 -14.70 0.57
C VAL A 176 5.76 -15.15 -0.27
N THR A 177 6.22 -14.31 -1.20
CA THR A 177 7.41 -14.61 -2.00
C THR A 177 8.69 -14.21 -1.28
N TYR A 178 8.75 -12.97 -0.79
CA TYR A 178 9.89 -12.43 -0.07
C TYR A 178 9.45 -11.71 1.21
N VAL A 179 10.29 -11.77 2.21
CA VAL A 179 10.17 -11.03 3.47
C VAL A 179 11.34 -10.05 3.56
N VAL A 180 11.05 -8.80 3.90
CA VAL A 180 12.03 -7.75 4.13
C VAL A 180 11.82 -7.19 5.54
N GLU A 181 12.87 -7.12 6.32
CA GLU A 181 12.88 -6.39 7.59
C GLU A 181 13.31 -4.95 7.31
N GLY A 182 12.39 -4.01 7.53
CA GLY A 182 12.61 -2.59 7.31
C GLY A 182 13.17 -1.85 8.54
N ASP A 183 13.27 -0.54 8.43
CA ASP A 183 13.77 0.33 9.52
C ASP A 183 12.74 0.58 10.63
N ASN A 184 11.63 -0.14 10.63
CA ASN A 184 10.52 0.00 11.58
C ASN A 184 10.07 1.46 11.76
N PRO A 185 9.66 2.17 10.71
CA PRO A 185 9.19 3.54 10.84
C PRO A 185 7.93 3.60 11.71
N PRO A 186 7.69 4.70 12.42
CA PRO A 186 6.41 4.88 13.10
C PRO A 186 5.26 4.80 12.09
N VAL A 187 4.16 4.16 12.48
CA VAL A 187 2.98 4.08 11.62
C VAL A 187 2.45 5.48 11.34
N ALA A 188 2.21 5.76 10.06
CA ALA A 188 1.74 7.08 9.64
C ALA A 188 0.41 7.45 10.33
N GLN A 189 0.33 8.69 10.80
CA GLN A 189 -0.85 9.21 11.48
C GLN A 189 -1.46 10.37 10.70
N LEU A 190 -2.77 10.43 10.67
CA LEU A 190 -3.48 11.63 10.24
C LEU A 190 -3.37 12.69 11.35
N GLY A 191 -3.12 13.93 10.96
CA GLY A 191 -3.14 15.05 11.89
C GLY A 191 -4.49 15.16 12.61
N ALA A 192 -4.48 15.64 13.83
CA ALA A 192 -5.72 16.00 14.51
C ALA A 192 -6.51 17.01 13.69
N GLY A 193 -7.82 16.85 13.60
CA GLY A 193 -8.70 17.85 13.02
C GLY A 193 -8.54 19.19 13.76
N GLY A 194 -8.62 20.30 13.05
CA GLY A 194 -8.68 21.63 13.64
C GLY A 194 -9.99 21.85 14.42
N GLU A 195 -10.08 22.98 15.11
CA GLU A 195 -11.34 23.40 15.71
C GLU A 195 -12.44 23.51 14.64
N PRO A 196 -13.67 23.07 14.94
CA PRO A 196 -14.78 23.14 14.01
C PRO A 196 -15.02 24.59 13.55
N THR A 197 -15.11 24.77 12.25
CA THR A 197 -15.46 26.06 11.64
C THR A 197 -16.95 26.39 11.84
N ASP A 198 -17.34 27.61 11.55
CA ASP A 198 -18.76 28.00 11.58
C ASP A 198 -19.59 27.21 10.56
N VAL A 199 -18.99 26.82 9.43
CA VAL A 199 -19.63 25.95 8.44
C VAL A 199 -19.87 24.54 9.04
N ASP A 200 -18.90 23.96 9.72
CA ASP A 200 -19.05 22.64 10.37
C ASP A 200 -20.17 22.69 11.44
N ARG A 201 -20.25 23.80 12.18
CA ARG A 201 -21.30 24.02 13.19
C ARG A 201 -22.68 24.19 12.55
N ALA A 202 -22.75 24.87 11.40
CA ALA A 202 -23.99 25.05 10.65
C ALA A 202 -24.49 23.69 10.11
N VAL A 203 -23.63 22.90 9.47
CA VAL A 203 -23.96 21.56 8.95
C VAL A 203 -24.48 20.66 10.10
N ARG A 204 -23.79 20.61 11.21
CA ARG A 204 -24.25 19.86 12.39
C ARG A 204 -25.61 20.32 12.91
N SER A 205 -25.91 21.60 12.83
CA SER A 205 -27.19 22.19 13.21
C SER A 205 -28.33 21.74 12.30
N GLU A 206 -28.07 21.62 10.98
CA GLU A 206 -29.05 21.12 10.01
C GLU A 206 -29.37 19.64 10.21
N GLU A 207 -28.37 18.78 10.45
CA GLU A 207 -28.60 17.35 10.75
C GLU A 207 -29.53 17.14 11.94
N ARG A 208 -29.44 17.99 12.96
CA ARG A 208 -30.35 17.95 14.12
C ARG A 208 -31.80 18.30 13.78
N ARG A 209 -32.04 19.11 12.72
CA ARG A 209 -33.38 19.48 12.27
C ARG A 209 -34.05 18.39 11.43
N VAL A 210 -33.27 17.66 10.65
CA VAL A 210 -33.77 16.57 9.77
C VAL A 210 -34.07 15.29 10.55
N GLY A 211 -33.44 15.10 11.70
CA GLY A 211 -33.62 13.91 12.56
C GLY A 211 -34.75 13.97 13.60
N LYS A 212 -35.73 14.90 13.45
CA LYS A 212 -36.90 14.98 14.32
C LYS A 212 -38.17 14.58 13.59
#